data_9e47b1bf2124782947588f97fa818244
#
_entry.id   9e47b1bf2124782947588f97fa818244
#
_cell.length_a   1.000
_cell.length_b   1.000
_cell.length_c   1.000
_cell.angle_alpha   90.00
_cell.angle_beta   90.00
_cell.angle_gamma   90.00
#
_symmetry.space_group_name_H-M   'P 1'
#
loop_
_entity.id
_entity.type
_entity.pdbx_description
1 polymer ?
#
loop_
_entity_poly.entity_id
_entity_poly.type
_entity_poly.pdbx_seq_one_letter_code
_entity_poly.pdbx_strand_id
1 'polypeptide(L)'
;IKVKAAILRSGTDRPPEDYKNHLTRLAALQAYNQAGLGPEDMSVAEVHDATAVGEVIQIENLGFVEFGEGGPASLRGDTKIGGRIPVNPSGGLESKGHPVGATGIGQVFELVTQLRGEAGARQVEGAQNAIAENGGGLHGVEEAAACVTILGR
;
A
#
# COMPACT_ATOMS: atom_id res chain seq x y z
N ILE A 1 1.49 12.33 14.44
CA ILE A 1 0.89 11.39 13.48
C ILE A 1 -0.07 10.48 14.22
N LYS A 2 -1.26 10.25 13.65
CA LYS A 2 -2.31 9.39 14.22
C LYS A 2 -2.49 8.15 13.37
N VAL A 3 -2.79 7.01 14.01
CA VAL A 3 -3.30 5.82 13.34
C VAL A 3 -4.81 6.03 13.15
N LYS A 4 -5.25 6.15 11.89
CA LYS A 4 -6.67 6.35 11.54
C LYS A 4 -7.40 5.02 11.34
N ALA A 5 -6.68 4.02 10.83
CA ALA A 5 -7.16 2.64 10.71
C ALA A 5 -6.00 1.66 10.82
N ALA A 6 -6.29 0.47 11.33
CA ALA A 6 -5.39 -0.68 11.31
C ALA A 6 -6.25 -1.95 11.18
N ILE A 7 -6.17 -2.59 10.04
CA ILE A 7 -6.96 -3.77 9.67
C ILE A 7 -6.04 -4.93 9.39
N LEU A 8 -6.32 -6.06 10.00
CA LEU A 8 -5.70 -7.35 9.69
C LEU A 8 -6.80 -8.31 9.20
N ARG A 9 -6.58 -8.92 8.06
CA ARG A 9 -7.44 -9.97 7.52
C ARG A 9 -6.62 -11.20 7.17
N SER A 10 -7.24 -12.37 7.31
CA SER A 10 -6.69 -13.64 6.82
C SER A 10 -7.17 -13.92 5.40
N GLY A 11 -6.43 -14.77 4.70
CA GLY A 11 -6.72 -15.18 3.33
C GLY A 11 -8.13 -15.74 3.16
N THR A 12 -8.64 -15.63 1.95
CA THR A 12 -9.94 -16.15 1.54
C THR A 12 -9.74 -17.43 0.73
N ASP A 13 -10.80 -18.21 0.53
CA ASP A 13 -10.79 -19.35 -0.39
C ASP A 13 -11.40 -18.98 -1.76
N ARG A 14 -11.18 -17.73 -2.21
CA ARG A 14 -11.71 -17.23 -3.47
C ARG A 14 -11.09 -17.97 -4.67
N PRO A 15 -11.83 -18.18 -5.75
CA PRO A 15 -11.26 -18.64 -7.00
C PRO A 15 -10.42 -17.53 -7.68
N PRO A 16 -9.43 -17.88 -8.52
CA PRO A 16 -8.52 -16.91 -9.14
C PRO A 16 -9.20 -15.78 -9.90
N GLU A 17 -10.30 -16.07 -10.57
CA GLU A 17 -11.09 -15.12 -11.37
C GLU A 17 -11.84 -14.08 -10.51
N ASP A 18 -12.02 -14.33 -9.24
CA ASP A 18 -12.67 -13.40 -8.30
C ASP A 18 -11.67 -12.39 -7.72
N TYR A 19 -10.96 -11.67 -8.59
CA TYR A 19 -9.94 -10.70 -8.20
C TYR A 19 -10.50 -9.51 -7.41
N LYS A 20 -11.80 -9.21 -7.55
CA LYS A 20 -12.46 -8.11 -6.83
C LYS A 20 -12.61 -8.35 -5.34
N ASN A 21 -12.57 -9.61 -4.92
CA ASN A 21 -12.61 -10.01 -3.51
C ASN A 21 -11.22 -10.40 -2.97
N HIS A 22 -10.15 -9.89 -3.61
CA HIS A 22 -8.79 -10.06 -3.12
C HIS A 22 -8.66 -9.58 -1.67
N LEU A 23 -7.94 -10.34 -0.85
CA LEU A 23 -7.75 -10.09 0.58
C LEU A 23 -7.32 -8.64 0.89
N THR A 24 -6.31 -8.13 0.18
CA THR A 24 -5.82 -6.76 0.35
C THR A 24 -6.90 -5.73 0.03
N ARG A 25 -7.69 -5.95 -1.05
CA ARG A 25 -8.79 -5.05 -1.40
C ARG A 25 -9.84 -5.00 -0.29
N LEU A 26 -10.23 -6.15 0.25
CA LEU A 26 -11.20 -6.21 1.35
C LEU A 26 -10.68 -5.54 2.62
N ALA A 27 -9.38 -5.70 2.91
CA ALA A 27 -8.73 -5.00 4.02
C ALA A 27 -8.68 -3.49 3.79
N ALA A 28 -8.34 -3.04 2.58
CA ALA A 28 -8.29 -1.63 2.22
C ALA A 28 -9.67 -0.95 2.33
N LEU A 29 -10.72 -1.57 1.78
CA LEU A 29 -12.09 -1.05 1.88
C LEU A 29 -12.53 -0.90 3.35
N GLN A 30 -12.19 -1.85 4.19
CA GLN A 30 -12.47 -1.77 5.62
C GLN A 30 -11.66 -0.66 6.30
N ALA A 31 -10.39 -0.49 5.94
CA ALA A 31 -9.52 0.57 6.47
C ALA A 31 -10.02 1.95 6.08
N TYR A 32 -10.39 2.16 4.82
CA TYR A 32 -10.96 3.41 4.34
C TYR A 32 -12.26 3.75 5.08
N ASN A 33 -13.16 2.77 5.22
CA ASN A 33 -14.40 2.97 5.96
C ASN A 33 -14.16 3.35 7.42
N GLN A 34 -13.22 2.67 8.10
CA GLN A 34 -12.85 2.99 9.49
C GLN A 34 -12.24 4.39 9.62
N ALA A 35 -11.43 4.80 8.65
CA ALA A 35 -10.78 6.11 8.65
C ALA A 35 -11.70 7.26 8.22
N GLY A 36 -12.83 6.95 7.57
CA GLY A 36 -13.69 7.94 6.91
C GLY A 36 -13.01 8.61 5.71
N LEU A 37 -12.19 7.86 4.97
CA LEU A 37 -11.37 8.30 3.85
C LEU A 37 -11.58 7.39 2.65
N GLY A 38 -11.06 7.80 1.48
CA GLY A 38 -10.99 7.02 0.25
C GLY A 38 -9.56 6.91 -0.30
N PRO A 39 -9.34 6.11 -1.35
CA PRO A 39 -8.04 6.03 -2.01
C PRO A 39 -7.58 7.38 -2.58
N GLU A 40 -8.50 8.27 -2.96
CA GLU A 40 -8.23 9.63 -3.44
C GLU A 40 -7.66 10.56 -2.37
N ASP A 41 -7.87 10.25 -1.08
CA ASP A 41 -7.37 11.03 0.05
C ASP A 41 -5.94 10.65 0.45
N MET A 42 -5.38 9.59 -0.14
CA MET A 42 -4.03 9.14 0.17
C MET A 42 -2.99 9.95 -0.59
N SER A 43 -1.99 10.44 0.14
CA SER A 43 -0.87 11.22 -0.40
C SER A 43 0.32 10.34 -0.79
N VAL A 44 0.49 9.21 -0.13
CA VAL A 44 1.63 8.29 -0.30
C VAL A 44 1.27 6.90 0.20
N ALA A 45 1.84 5.88 -0.43
CA ALA A 45 1.68 4.49 -0.04
C ALA A 45 3.02 3.76 0.09
N GLU A 46 3.09 2.82 1.02
CA GLU A 46 4.09 1.75 1.07
C GLU A 46 3.34 0.43 0.93
N VAL A 47 3.68 -0.37 -0.08
CA VAL A 47 3.05 -1.67 -0.34
C VAL A 47 4.08 -2.80 -0.28
N HIS A 48 3.61 -4.02 -0.13
CA HIS A 48 4.44 -5.22 -0.09
C HIS A 48 4.85 -5.63 -1.51
N ASP A 49 5.89 -4.99 -2.03
CA ASP A 49 6.48 -5.24 -3.34
C ASP A 49 7.53 -6.37 -3.29
N ALA A 50 7.11 -7.57 -2.87
CA ALA A 50 8.00 -8.74 -2.94
C ALA A 50 8.41 -9.07 -4.39
N THR A 51 7.66 -8.57 -5.36
CA THR A 51 7.94 -8.56 -6.80
C THR A 51 7.34 -7.31 -7.44
N ALA A 52 7.89 -6.84 -8.55
CA ALA A 52 7.33 -5.71 -9.32
C ALA A 52 5.86 -5.94 -9.73
N VAL A 53 5.49 -7.18 -10.07
CA VAL A 53 4.08 -7.53 -10.35
C VAL A 53 3.24 -7.42 -9.08
N GLY A 54 3.79 -7.76 -7.91
CA GLY A 54 3.12 -7.57 -6.62
C GLY A 54 2.76 -6.10 -6.40
N GLU A 55 3.68 -5.16 -6.64
CA GLU A 55 3.37 -3.73 -6.53
C GLU A 55 2.20 -3.33 -7.45
N VAL A 56 2.21 -3.76 -8.71
CA VAL A 56 1.12 -3.49 -9.68
C VAL A 56 -0.22 -4.00 -9.15
N ILE A 57 -0.26 -5.21 -8.60
CA ILE A 57 -1.47 -5.80 -8.04
C ILE A 57 -1.95 -5.01 -6.81
N GLN A 58 -1.04 -4.59 -5.93
CA GLN A 58 -1.44 -3.90 -4.71
C GLN A 58 -1.94 -2.48 -4.97
N ILE A 59 -1.41 -1.74 -5.94
CA ILE A 59 -1.94 -0.41 -6.30
C ILE A 59 -3.37 -0.49 -6.86
N GLU A 60 -3.73 -1.58 -7.55
CA GLU A 60 -5.09 -1.87 -8.01
C GLU A 60 -5.99 -2.27 -6.83
N ASN A 61 -5.51 -3.16 -5.95
CA ASN A 61 -6.25 -3.59 -4.76
C ASN A 61 -6.53 -2.46 -3.78
N LEU A 62 -5.59 -1.52 -3.63
CA LEU A 62 -5.78 -0.31 -2.82
C LEU A 62 -6.73 0.71 -3.48
N GLY A 63 -7.13 0.49 -4.73
CA GLY A 63 -8.08 1.33 -5.45
C GLY A 63 -7.46 2.62 -5.99
N PHE A 64 -6.16 2.70 -6.12
CA PHE A 64 -5.50 3.88 -6.69
C PHE A 64 -5.73 3.99 -8.19
N VAL A 65 -5.96 2.87 -8.85
CA VAL A 65 -6.33 2.75 -10.25
C VAL A 65 -7.35 1.62 -10.43
N GLU A 66 -8.01 1.60 -11.57
CA GLU A 66 -8.88 0.48 -11.94
C GLU A 66 -8.05 -0.80 -12.19
N PHE A 67 -8.69 -1.96 -12.05
CA PHE A 67 -8.06 -3.24 -12.35
C PHE A 67 -7.59 -3.32 -13.81
N GLY A 68 -6.34 -3.73 -13.99
CA GLY A 68 -5.65 -3.77 -15.28
C GLY A 68 -4.91 -2.48 -15.64
N GLU A 69 -5.06 -1.41 -14.86
CA GLU A 69 -4.43 -0.12 -15.10
C GLU A 69 -3.15 0.12 -14.29
N GLY A 70 -2.78 -0.79 -13.38
CA GLY A 70 -1.61 -0.62 -12.53
C GLY A 70 -0.30 -0.50 -13.31
N GLY A 71 -0.06 -1.36 -14.27
CA GLY A 71 1.11 -1.28 -15.16
C GLY A 71 1.13 0.00 -16.01
N PRO A 72 0.06 0.32 -16.76
CA PRO A 72 -0.06 1.60 -17.47
C PRO A 72 0.17 2.84 -16.59
N ALA A 73 -0.38 2.88 -15.38
CA ALA A 73 -0.19 3.98 -14.44
C ALA A 73 1.27 4.15 -14.01
N SER A 74 1.94 3.03 -13.71
CA SER A 74 3.36 3.02 -13.37
C SER A 74 4.22 3.53 -14.53
N LEU A 75 3.91 3.10 -15.77
CA LEU A 75 4.60 3.58 -16.98
C LEU A 75 4.40 5.09 -17.22
N ARG A 76 3.22 5.62 -16.94
CA ARG A 76 2.98 7.08 -17.00
C ARG A 76 3.71 7.85 -15.91
N GLY A 77 4.18 7.17 -14.87
CA GLY A 77 4.84 7.77 -13.72
C GLY A 77 3.88 8.28 -12.65
N ASP A 78 2.64 7.78 -12.63
CA ASP A 78 1.65 8.15 -11.63
C ASP A 78 2.08 7.76 -10.21
N THR A 79 2.89 6.69 -10.08
CA THR A 79 3.35 6.10 -8.81
C THR A 79 4.73 6.59 -8.35
N LYS A 80 5.42 7.39 -9.15
CA LYS A 80 6.72 7.96 -8.74
C LYS A 80 6.55 9.16 -7.80
N ILE A 81 7.62 9.56 -7.11
CA ILE A 81 7.65 10.81 -6.34
C ILE A 81 7.31 11.98 -7.27
N GLY A 82 6.33 12.79 -6.88
CA GLY A 82 5.76 13.86 -7.71
C GLY A 82 4.68 13.40 -8.70
N GLY A 83 4.37 12.11 -8.76
CA GLY A 83 3.20 11.57 -9.46
C GLY A 83 1.92 11.73 -8.65
N ARG A 84 0.81 11.18 -9.18
CA ARG A 84 -0.51 11.29 -8.56
C ARG A 84 -0.59 10.63 -7.19
N ILE A 85 -0.01 9.45 -7.06
CA ILE A 85 0.06 8.66 -5.81
C ILE A 85 1.41 7.97 -5.70
N PRO A 86 2.42 8.61 -5.10
CA PRO A 86 3.71 7.98 -4.87
C PRO A 86 3.59 6.69 -4.08
N VAL A 87 4.16 5.62 -4.64
CA VAL A 87 4.19 4.29 -4.05
C VAL A 87 5.64 3.91 -3.78
N ASN A 88 5.90 3.35 -2.61
CA ASN A 88 7.22 2.89 -2.18
C ASN A 88 8.34 3.95 -2.35
N PRO A 89 8.15 5.21 -1.90
CA PRO A 89 9.22 6.20 -1.96
C PRO A 89 10.48 5.78 -1.19
N SER A 90 10.34 4.84 -0.24
CA SER A 90 11.46 4.24 0.48
C SER A 90 12.39 3.39 -0.39
N GLY A 91 11.94 3.01 -1.59
CA GLY A 91 12.56 2.01 -2.47
C GLY A 91 11.94 0.63 -2.35
N GLY A 92 10.95 0.45 -1.46
CA GLY A 92 10.24 -0.81 -1.28
C GLY A 92 11.12 -1.98 -0.85
N LEU A 93 10.58 -3.18 -0.88
CA LEU A 93 11.31 -4.41 -0.59
C LEU A 93 12.36 -4.71 -1.65
N GLU A 94 12.05 -4.41 -2.91
CA GLU A 94 12.96 -4.71 -4.04
C GLU A 94 14.27 -3.94 -3.95
N SER A 95 14.28 -2.69 -3.47
CA SER A 95 15.49 -1.87 -3.40
C SER A 95 16.19 -1.91 -2.05
N LYS A 96 15.43 -1.92 -0.93
CA LYS A 96 16.03 -1.87 0.42
C LYS A 96 16.09 -3.23 1.12
N GLY A 97 15.54 -4.28 0.49
CA GLY A 97 15.50 -5.63 1.05
C GLY A 97 14.26 -5.93 1.88
N HIS A 98 14.04 -7.21 2.15
CA HIS A 98 12.87 -7.73 2.84
C HIS A 98 13.23 -8.48 4.12
N PRO A 99 13.56 -7.80 5.23
CA PRO A 99 13.69 -8.46 6.53
C PRO A 99 12.29 -8.79 7.06
N VAL A 100 11.85 -10.02 6.86
CA VAL A 100 10.46 -10.51 6.99
C VAL A 100 9.75 -10.00 8.24
N GLY A 101 10.40 -10.04 9.41
CA GLY A 101 9.81 -9.57 10.67
C GLY A 101 9.83 -8.04 10.86
N ALA A 102 10.51 -7.29 9.99
CA ALA A 102 10.70 -5.84 10.14
C ALA A 102 10.08 -5.03 9.00
N THR A 103 9.72 -5.63 7.87
CA THR A 103 9.22 -4.93 6.68
C THR A 103 8.03 -4.03 7.00
N GLY A 104 7.00 -4.55 7.65
CA GLY A 104 5.80 -3.75 7.99
C GLY A 104 6.13 -2.55 8.89
N ILE A 105 7.07 -2.70 9.83
CA ILE A 105 7.53 -1.58 10.66
C ILE A 105 8.33 -0.59 9.82
N GLY A 106 9.14 -1.06 8.86
CA GLY A 106 9.88 -0.22 7.92
C GLY A 106 8.94 0.63 7.05
N GLN A 107 7.82 0.07 6.58
CA GLN A 107 6.78 0.80 5.86
C GLN A 107 6.18 1.91 6.74
N VAL A 108 5.76 1.58 7.96
CA VAL A 108 5.22 2.58 8.91
C VAL A 108 6.25 3.66 9.22
N PHE A 109 7.53 3.30 9.40
CA PHE A 109 8.61 4.25 9.64
C PHE A 109 8.74 5.26 8.49
N GLU A 110 8.77 4.77 7.23
CA GLU A 110 8.83 5.66 6.06
C GLU A 110 7.61 6.59 6.00
N LEU A 111 6.40 6.06 6.17
CA LEU A 111 5.18 6.86 6.11
C LEU A 111 5.11 7.91 7.21
N VAL A 112 5.55 7.60 8.43
CA VAL A 112 5.66 8.60 9.52
C VAL A 112 6.67 9.68 9.16
N THR A 113 7.82 9.31 8.58
CA THR A 113 8.85 10.24 8.09
C THR A 113 8.30 11.17 7.02
N GLN A 114 7.57 10.63 6.05
CA GLN A 114 6.88 11.39 5.01
C GLN A 114 5.86 12.38 5.58
N LEU A 115 4.99 11.91 6.47
CA LEU A 115 3.97 12.75 7.10
C LEU A 115 4.57 13.84 8.01
N ARG A 116 5.77 13.67 8.53
CA ARG A 116 6.49 14.69 9.29
C ARG A 116 7.22 15.71 8.42
N GLY A 117 7.40 15.45 7.14
CA GLY A 117 8.20 16.29 6.25
C GLY A 117 9.71 16.09 6.43
N GLU A 118 10.11 14.91 6.88
CA GLU A 118 11.50 14.57 7.27
C GLU A 118 12.18 13.62 6.26
N ALA A 119 11.54 13.32 5.11
CA ALA A 119 12.03 12.33 4.16
C ALA A 119 13.15 12.83 3.21
N GLY A 120 13.54 14.10 3.31
CA GLY A 120 14.63 14.66 2.50
C GLY A 120 14.36 14.54 1.00
N ALA A 121 15.28 13.96 0.25
CA ALA A 121 15.15 13.82 -1.21
C ALA A 121 13.99 12.89 -1.65
N ARG A 122 13.45 12.09 -0.74
CA ARG A 122 12.30 11.23 -1.01
C ARG A 122 10.97 11.86 -0.63
N GLN A 123 10.97 13.12 -0.17
CA GLN A 123 9.78 13.77 0.36
C GLN A 123 8.66 13.87 -0.66
N VAL A 124 7.49 13.36 -0.29
CA VAL A 124 6.22 13.64 -0.95
C VAL A 124 5.66 14.93 -0.38
N GLU A 125 5.66 15.97 -1.18
CA GLU A 125 5.26 17.30 -0.73
C GLU A 125 3.78 17.34 -0.31
N GLY A 126 3.51 17.97 0.82
CA GLY A 126 2.15 18.19 1.32
C GLY A 126 1.44 16.93 1.82
N ALA A 127 2.13 15.82 2.06
CA ALA A 127 1.52 14.58 2.52
C ALA A 127 0.68 14.77 3.80
N GLN A 128 -0.60 14.34 3.75
CA GLN A 128 -1.55 14.45 4.86
C GLN A 128 -2.01 13.09 5.36
N ASN A 129 -2.29 12.15 4.45
CA ASN A 129 -2.67 10.78 4.76
C ASN A 129 -1.76 9.80 4.02
N ALA A 130 -1.45 8.72 4.67
CA ALA A 130 -0.56 7.70 4.15
C ALA A 130 -1.13 6.31 4.45
N ILE A 131 -0.87 5.35 3.56
CA ILE A 131 -1.34 3.99 3.71
C ILE A 131 -0.18 3.00 3.57
N ALA A 132 -0.10 2.06 4.51
CA ALA A 132 0.77 0.90 4.42
C ALA A 132 -0.07 -0.34 4.11
N GLU A 133 0.37 -1.14 3.16
CA GLU A 133 -0.12 -2.49 2.91
C GLU A 133 1.02 -3.48 3.11
N ASN A 134 0.77 -4.53 3.88
CA ASN A 134 1.76 -5.58 4.13
C ASN A 134 1.11 -6.95 4.05
N GLY A 135 1.47 -7.73 3.03
CA GLY A 135 1.07 -9.11 2.87
C GLY A 135 1.99 -10.07 3.63
N GLY A 136 1.48 -11.24 4.00
CA GLY A 136 2.26 -12.26 4.70
C GLY A 136 1.83 -13.68 4.36
N GLY A 137 2.81 -14.52 3.98
CA GLY A 137 2.59 -15.90 3.58
C GLY A 137 1.83 -16.03 2.26
N LEU A 138 1.46 -17.26 1.92
CA LEU A 138 0.64 -17.57 0.75
C LEU A 138 -0.51 -18.50 1.16
N HIS A 139 -1.69 -18.24 0.64
CA HIS A 139 -2.87 -19.10 0.80
C HIS A 139 -3.66 -19.12 -0.51
N GLY A 140 -3.64 -20.26 -1.19
CA GLY A 140 -4.27 -20.36 -2.51
C GLY A 140 -3.66 -19.39 -3.53
N VAL A 141 -4.42 -18.38 -3.92
CA VAL A 141 -4.06 -17.42 -4.97
C VAL A 141 -3.78 -16.01 -4.45
N GLU A 142 -3.57 -15.87 -3.14
CA GLU A 142 -3.30 -14.58 -2.50
C GLU A 142 -2.44 -14.76 -1.23
N GLU A 143 -2.19 -13.69 -0.50
CA GLU A 143 -1.50 -13.75 0.79
C GLU A 143 -2.34 -14.50 1.84
N ALA A 144 -1.69 -15.17 2.78
CA ALA A 144 -2.37 -15.80 3.92
C ALA A 144 -2.93 -14.77 4.91
N ALA A 145 -2.31 -13.60 4.97
CA ALA A 145 -2.77 -12.46 5.76
C ALA A 145 -2.39 -11.15 5.08
N ALA A 146 -3.22 -10.12 5.21
CA ALA A 146 -2.91 -8.76 4.80
C ALA A 146 -3.22 -7.78 5.93
N CYS A 147 -2.27 -6.88 6.19
CA CYS A 147 -2.42 -5.78 7.12
C CYS A 147 -2.47 -4.46 6.35
N VAL A 148 -3.52 -3.67 6.55
CA VAL A 148 -3.64 -2.33 5.98
C VAL A 148 -3.74 -1.31 7.10
N THR A 149 -2.81 -0.35 7.12
CA THR A 149 -2.73 0.71 8.12
C THR A 149 -2.83 2.08 7.45
N ILE A 150 -3.74 2.93 7.92
CA ILE A 150 -3.86 4.33 7.47
C ILE A 150 -3.37 5.25 8.58
N LEU A 151 -2.43 6.11 8.21
CA LEU A 151 -1.85 7.14 9.08
C LEU A 151 -2.24 8.53 8.58
N GLY A 152 -2.28 9.50 9.48
CA GLY A 152 -2.53 10.89 9.10
C GLY A 152 -2.03 11.90 10.13
N ARG A 153 -1.93 13.13 9.70
CA ARG A 153 -1.66 14.29 10.56
C ARG A 153 -2.84 14.64 11.43
#